data_af598f89b64b26990366cc0e3e88262d
#
_entry.id   af598f89b64b26990366cc0e3e88262d
#
_cell.length_a   1.000
_cell.length_b   1.000
_cell.length_c   1.000
_cell.angle_alpha   90.00
_cell.angle_beta   90.00
_cell.angle_gamma   90.00
#
_symmetry.space_group_name_H-M   'P 1'
#
loop_
_entity.id
_entity.type
_entity.pdbx_description
1 polymer ?
#
loop_
_entity_poly.entity_id
_entity_poly.type
_entity_poly.pdbx_seq_one_letter_code
_entity_poly.pdbx_strand_id
1 'polypeptide(L)'
;MRGISSASKNKIHELIDDLFDRMALQLVGEIPSLRNKKSIIFTSKPNLTLAHIFLKTLGSERPLPQEREALKNLLSTAEEYISSLRAKTKAQMTEKIDSYVKEQHLKNQRPSTVDIKSIINENLEKAKSHFKTIAEAESTKARNMGKALQIGKVAASQGVSDPNVYFVVVRDGKTCSECVRLHLMPDLVTPRVWKLSEIGFGYHKKGENNPKIAGLHCRCRCSLAFLAPGFGFKNGQVAWIGEGHDEYRAQRGQQ
;
A
#
# COMPACT_ATOMS: atom_id res chain seq x y z
N MET A 1 -16.34 41.33 -1.80
CA MET A 1 -17.06 40.04 -1.77
C MET A 1 -16.62 39.27 -0.54
N ARG A 2 -17.56 38.89 0.34
CA ARG A 2 -17.23 38.13 1.55
C ARG A 2 -17.31 36.63 1.21
N GLY A 3 -16.18 35.92 1.31
CA GLY A 3 -16.12 34.45 1.24
C GLY A 3 -16.63 33.82 2.55
N ILE A 4 -16.43 32.48 2.70
CA ILE A 4 -16.78 31.77 3.94
C ILE A 4 -15.99 32.38 5.10
N SER A 5 -16.64 32.55 6.26
CA SER A 5 -15.95 33.03 7.47
C SER A 5 -14.86 32.05 7.91
N SER A 6 -13.82 32.54 8.59
CA SER A 6 -12.75 31.69 9.14
C SER A 6 -13.30 30.64 10.11
N ALA A 7 -14.33 30.98 10.91
CA ALA A 7 -15.01 30.05 11.80
C ALA A 7 -15.67 28.88 11.04
N SER A 8 -16.32 29.16 9.90
CA SER A 8 -16.92 28.13 9.06
C SER A 8 -15.87 27.23 8.39
N LYS A 9 -14.73 27.81 7.96
CA LYS A 9 -13.60 27.03 7.44
C LYS A 9 -13.01 26.09 8.50
N ASN A 10 -12.82 26.57 9.70
CA ASN A 10 -12.32 25.76 10.81
C ASN A 10 -13.24 24.57 11.11
N LYS A 11 -14.56 24.79 11.13
CA LYS A 11 -15.53 23.71 11.37
C LYS A 11 -15.53 22.65 10.27
N ILE A 12 -15.33 23.05 9.01
CA ILE A 12 -15.17 22.13 7.88
C ILE A 12 -13.89 21.32 8.05
N HIS A 13 -12.79 21.94 8.46
CA HIS A 13 -11.51 21.26 8.69
C HIS A 13 -11.61 20.25 9.84
N GLU A 14 -12.30 20.57 10.94
CA GLU A 14 -12.57 19.64 12.04
C GLU A 14 -13.36 18.40 11.59
N LEU A 15 -14.40 18.60 10.74
CA LEU A 15 -15.18 17.48 10.18
C LEU A 15 -14.34 16.56 9.30
N ILE A 16 -13.38 17.11 8.54
CA ILE A 16 -12.47 16.32 7.72
C ILE A 16 -11.51 15.55 8.62
N ASP A 17 -10.94 16.16 9.65
CA ASP A 17 -10.04 15.50 10.58
C ASP A 17 -10.75 14.34 11.32
N ASP A 18 -11.95 14.55 11.83
CA ASP A 18 -12.78 13.52 12.47
C ASP A 18 -13.10 12.35 11.49
N LEU A 19 -13.37 12.66 10.21
CA LEU A 19 -13.57 11.63 9.20
C LEU A 19 -12.32 10.76 9.01
N PHE A 20 -11.15 11.40 8.84
CA PHE A 20 -9.91 10.66 8.64
C PHE A 20 -9.56 9.81 9.86
N ASP A 21 -9.83 10.30 11.06
CA ASP A 21 -9.62 9.56 12.30
C ASP A 21 -10.58 8.36 12.42
N ARG A 22 -11.85 8.51 12.04
CA ARG A 22 -12.82 7.40 11.99
C ARG A 22 -12.45 6.36 10.93
N MET A 23 -12.01 6.78 9.75
CA MET A 23 -11.55 5.85 8.71
C MET A 23 -10.33 5.04 9.16
N ALA A 24 -9.40 5.69 9.87
CA ALA A 24 -8.27 5.03 10.50
C ALA A 24 -8.70 4.00 11.54
N LEU A 25 -9.75 4.30 12.34
CA LEU A 25 -10.34 3.38 13.32
C LEU A 25 -10.97 2.15 12.69
N GLN A 26 -11.70 2.31 11.58
CA GLN A 26 -12.32 1.19 10.86
C GLN A 26 -11.29 0.19 10.37
N LEU A 27 -10.16 0.65 9.83
CA LEU A 27 -9.07 -0.23 9.40
C LEU A 27 -8.46 -1.06 10.53
N VAL A 28 -8.43 -0.52 11.76
CA VAL A 28 -7.93 -1.25 12.95
C VAL A 28 -8.99 -2.22 13.49
N GLY A 29 -10.27 -1.89 13.36
CA GLY A 29 -11.38 -2.69 13.90
C GLY A 29 -11.60 -4.05 13.21
N GLU A 30 -11.11 -4.19 11.98
CA GLU A 30 -11.19 -5.44 11.21
C GLU A 30 -10.13 -6.48 11.60
N ILE A 31 -9.21 -6.15 12.54
CA ILE A 31 -8.17 -7.07 13.02
C ILE A 31 -8.47 -7.49 14.48
N PRO A 32 -9.06 -8.67 14.70
CA PRO A 32 -9.49 -9.13 16.05
C PRO A 32 -8.35 -9.19 17.08
N SER A 33 -7.10 -9.44 16.62
CA SER A 33 -5.94 -9.61 17.51
C SER A 33 -5.40 -8.31 18.12
N LEU A 34 -5.80 -7.13 17.64
CA LEU A 34 -5.35 -5.82 18.15
C LEU A 34 -6.22 -5.25 19.27
N ARG A 35 -7.41 -5.82 19.51
CA ARG A 35 -8.35 -5.34 20.55
C ARG A 35 -7.78 -5.40 21.98
N ASN A 36 -6.80 -6.23 22.25
CA ASN A 36 -6.34 -6.54 23.62
C ASN A 36 -4.90 -6.09 23.98
N LYS A 37 -4.16 -5.41 23.10
CA LYS A 37 -2.77 -5.01 23.41
C LYS A 37 -2.65 -3.50 23.68
N LYS A 38 -2.72 -3.13 24.98
CA LYS A 38 -2.62 -1.74 25.51
C LYS A 38 -1.21 -1.09 25.50
N SER A 39 -0.19 -1.68 24.88
CA SER A 39 1.21 -1.27 25.16
C SER A 39 2.09 -0.88 23.97
N ILE A 40 1.51 -0.46 22.83
CA ILE A 40 2.33 0.10 21.75
C ILE A 40 1.91 1.55 21.53
N ILE A 41 2.76 2.48 21.94
CA ILE A 41 2.58 3.92 21.74
C ILE A 41 2.89 4.24 20.27
N PHE A 42 1.87 4.17 19.42
CA PHE A 42 1.90 4.74 18.09
C PHE A 42 0.92 5.91 18.04
N THR A 43 1.37 7.03 17.49
CA THR A 43 0.64 8.29 17.46
C THR A 43 -0.50 8.33 16.45
N SER A 44 -0.64 7.31 15.57
CA SER A 44 -1.77 7.19 14.64
C SER A 44 -2.24 5.75 14.44
N LYS A 45 -3.56 5.55 14.30
CA LYS A 45 -4.19 4.22 14.19
C LYS A 45 -3.90 3.46 12.88
N PRO A 46 -3.75 4.10 11.70
CA PRO A 46 -3.30 3.42 10.48
C PRO A 46 -1.94 2.75 10.65
N ASN A 47 -1.03 3.37 11.39
CA ASN A 47 0.30 2.86 11.64
C ASN A 47 0.30 1.53 12.42
N LEU A 48 -0.66 1.31 13.33
CA LEU A 48 -0.80 0.05 14.06
C LEU A 48 -1.12 -1.11 13.13
N THR A 49 -2.00 -0.91 12.16
CA THR A 49 -2.38 -1.94 11.18
C THR A 49 -1.21 -2.32 10.28
N LEU A 50 -0.49 -1.32 9.75
CA LEU A 50 0.68 -1.55 8.89
C LEU A 50 1.81 -2.22 9.66
N ALA A 51 2.08 -1.78 10.88
CA ALA A 51 3.05 -2.41 11.76
C ALA A 51 2.70 -3.87 12.05
N HIS A 52 1.43 -4.17 12.34
CA HIS A 52 0.98 -5.54 12.57
C HIS A 52 1.15 -6.43 11.33
N ILE A 53 0.74 -5.95 10.15
CA ILE A 53 0.93 -6.68 8.88
C ILE A 53 2.41 -6.96 8.65
N PHE A 54 3.27 -5.96 8.83
CA PHE A 54 4.72 -6.09 8.67
C PHE A 54 5.31 -7.12 9.63
N LEU A 55 5.06 -6.99 10.94
CA LEU A 55 5.60 -7.89 11.97
C LEU A 55 5.07 -9.32 11.83
N LYS A 56 3.80 -9.49 11.48
CA LYS A 56 3.21 -10.81 11.22
C LYS A 56 3.88 -11.49 10.03
N THR A 57 4.16 -10.77 8.96
CA THR A 57 4.82 -11.33 7.78
C THR A 57 6.31 -11.52 7.97
N LEU A 58 6.95 -10.73 8.83
CA LEU A 58 8.32 -10.91 9.27
C LEU A 58 8.48 -12.15 10.15
N GLY A 59 7.41 -12.63 10.79
CA GLY A 59 7.44 -13.76 11.72
C GLY A 59 8.13 -13.44 13.06
N SER A 60 8.21 -12.16 13.44
CA SER A 60 8.86 -11.73 14.68
C SER A 60 8.10 -10.59 15.36
N GLU A 61 7.83 -10.75 16.64
CA GLU A 61 7.29 -9.67 17.47
C GLU A 61 8.39 -8.72 17.99
N ARG A 62 9.65 -9.12 17.93
CA ARG A 62 10.82 -8.34 18.34
C ARG A 62 11.77 -8.15 17.18
N PRO A 63 11.52 -7.14 16.32
CA PRO A 63 12.33 -6.90 15.14
C PRO A 63 13.75 -6.45 15.51
N LEU A 64 14.72 -6.88 14.72
CA LEU A 64 16.11 -6.43 14.78
C LEU A 64 16.23 -4.93 14.45
N PRO A 65 17.36 -4.27 14.79
CA PRO A 65 17.52 -2.83 14.50
C PRO A 65 17.24 -2.44 13.04
N GLN A 66 17.73 -3.20 12.07
CA GLN A 66 17.50 -2.98 10.64
C GLN A 66 16.02 -3.12 10.25
N GLU A 67 15.32 -4.08 10.86
CA GLU A 67 13.89 -4.31 10.63
C GLU A 67 13.04 -3.23 11.26
N ARG A 68 13.46 -2.68 12.40
CA ARG A 68 12.82 -1.51 13.02
C ARG A 68 12.95 -0.27 12.15
N GLU A 69 14.13 -0.07 11.54
CA GLU A 69 14.33 1.06 10.61
C GLU A 69 13.46 0.90 9.35
N ALA A 70 13.37 -0.30 8.78
CA ALA A 70 12.49 -0.58 7.66
C ALA A 70 11.01 -0.32 8.02
N LEU A 71 10.58 -0.75 9.21
CA LEU A 71 9.22 -0.47 9.72
C LEU A 71 8.99 1.04 9.89
N LYS A 72 9.94 1.77 10.47
CA LYS A 72 9.85 3.21 10.67
C LYS A 72 9.68 3.94 9.33
N ASN A 73 10.47 3.59 8.32
CA ASN A 73 10.40 4.17 6.98
C ASN A 73 9.06 3.85 6.30
N LEU A 74 8.53 2.62 6.46
CA LEU A 74 7.21 2.25 6.00
C LEU A 74 6.12 3.15 6.59
N LEU A 75 6.14 3.33 7.91
CA LEU A 75 5.13 4.10 8.64
C LEU A 75 5.19 5.59 8.30
N SER A 76 6.41 6.17 8.23
CA SER A 76 6.61 7.57 7.84
C SER A 76 6.06 7.86 6.44
N THR A 77 6.35 6.98 5.47
CA THR A 77 5.83 7.14 4.10
C THR A 77 4.29 7.09 4.05
N ALA A 78 3.68 6.16 4.78
CA ALA A 78 2.23 6.05 4.84
C ALA A 78 1.59 7.31 5.47
N GLU A 79 2.20 7.84 6.54
CA GLU A 79 1.74 9.06 7.20
C GLU A 79 1.84 10.29 6.29
N GLU A 80 2.91 10.42 5.52
CA GLU A 80 3.06 11.48 4.52
C GLU A 80 1.95 11.46 3.48
N TYR A 81 1.61 10.28 2.93
CA TYR A 81 0.52 10.15 1.96
C TYR A 81 -0.84 10.51 2.55
N ILE A 82 -1.14 10.05 3.76
CA ILE A 82 -2.40 10.34 4.45
C ILE A 82 -2.51 11.83 4.77
N SER A 83 -1.43 12.45 5.27
CA SER A 83 -1.37 13.87 5.58
C SER A 83 -1.54 14.73 4.33
N SER A 84 -0.88 14.35 3.22
CA SER A 84 -1.04 15.02 1.93
C SER A 84 -2.47 14.93 1.40
N LEU A 85 -3.10 13.75 1.47
CA LEU A 85 -4.51 13.58 1.08
C LEU A 85 -5.44 14.45 1.93
N ARG A 86 -5.23 14.48 3.25
CA ARG A 86 -5.99 15.29 4.20
C ARG A 86 -5.90 16.78 3.84
N ALA A 87 -4.68 17.29 3.64
CA ALA A 87 -4.44 18.69 3.27
C ALA A 87 -5.11 19.04 1.93
N LYS A 88 -4.96 18.19 0.91
CA LYS A 88 -5.58 18.37 -0.40
C LYS A 88 -7.11 18.36 -0.32
N THR A 89 -7.70 17.47 0.48
CA THR A 89 -9.14 17.40 0.68
C THR A 89 -9.67 18.68 1.32
N LYS A 90 -8.98 19.18 2.36
CA LYS A 90 -9.32 20.46 3.00
C LYS A 90 -9.31 21.63 2.00
N ALA A 91 -8.23 21.76 1.23
CA ALA A 91 -8.07 22.84 0.25
C ALA A 91 -9.17 22.78 -0.82
N GLN A 92 -9.40 21.64 -1.44
CA GLN A 92 -10.40 21.47 -2.50
C GLN A 92 -11.82 21.72 -1.99
N MET A 93 -12.15 21.27 -0.78
CA MET A 93 -13.47 21.49 -0.20
C MET A 93 -13.71 22.98 0.10
N THR A 94 -12.72 23.64 0.69
CA THR A 94 -12.78 25.08 0.97
C THR A 94 -12.97 25.89 -0.33
N GLU A 95 -12.17 25.60 -1.36
CA GLU A 95 -12.25 26.25 -2.67
C GLU A 95 -13.64 26.12 -3.31
N LYS A 96 -14.21 24.90 -3.30
CA LYS A 96 -15.53 24.65 -3.89
C LYS A 96 -16.65 25.38 -3.15
N ILE A 97 -16.61 25.38 -1.81
CA ILE A 97 -17.61 26.10 -1.01
C ILE A 97 -17.46 27.62 -1.20
N ASP A 98 -16.23 28.15 -1.20
CA ASP A 98 -15.98 29.57 -1.49
C ASP A 98 -16.49 29.98 -2.88
N SER A 99 -16.26 29.14 -3.88
CA SER A 99 -16.73 29.39 -5.25
C SER A 99 -18.27 29.40 -5.33
N TYR A 100 -18.92 28.41 -4.72
CA TYR A 100 -20.38 28.34 -4.64
C TYR A 100 -20.97 29.58 -3.93
N VAL A 101 -20.42 29.96 -2.77
CA VAL A 101 -20.91 31.14 -2.02
C VAL A 101 -20.76 32.41 -2.83
N LYS A 102 -19.63 32.61 -3.54
CA LYS A 102 -19.41 33.75 -4.42
C LYS A 102 -20.43 33.79 -5.56
N GLU A 103 -20.69 32.64 -6.18
CA GLU A 103 -21.69 32.54 -7.27
C GLU A 103 -23.09 32.92 -6.80
N GLN A 104 -23.52 32.43 -5.60
CA GLN A 104 -24.82 32.80 -5.05
C GLN A 104 -24.91 34.30 -4.76
N HIS A 105 -23.85 34.90 -4.22
CA HIS A 105 -23.83 36.36 -4.01
C HIS A 105 -23.91 37.17 -5.30
N LEU A 106 -23.27 36.72 -6.38
CA LEU A 106 -23.37 37.36 -7.68
C LEU A 106 -24.81 37.31 -8.25
N LYS A 107 -25.56 36.26 -7.92
CA LYS A 107 -26.98 36.10 -8.27
C LYS A 107 -27.94 36.78 -7.29
N ASN A 108 -27.43 37.52 -6.31
CA ASN A 108 -28.22 38.11 -5.21
C ASN A 108 -29.04 37.06 -4.44
N GLN A 109 -28.54 35.81 -4.36
CA GLN A 109 -29.18 34.71 -3.66
C GLN A 109 -28.41 34.39 -2.36
N ARG A 110 -29.12 33.85 -1.36
CA ARG A 110 -28.51 33.34 -0.16
C ARG A 110 -27.98 31.91 -0.41
N PRO A 111 -26.74 31.60 -0.01
CA PRO A 111 -26.22 30.23 -0.12
C PRO A 111 -27.12 29.23 0.61
N SER A 112 -27.47 28.15 -0.07
CA SER A 112 -28.25 27.05 0.50
C SER A 112 -27.39 26.15 1.36
N THR A 113 -27.85 25.85 2.57
CA THR A 113 -27.20 24.89 3.46
C THR A 113 -27.27 23.46 2.91
N VAL A 114 -28.28 23.13 2.11
CA VAL A 114 -28.43 21.82 1.47
C VAL A 114 -27.34 21.63 0.41
N ASP A 115 -27.10 22.64 -0.43
CA ASP A 115 -26.08 22.57 -1.46
C ASP A 115 -24.66 22.51 -0.86
N ILE A 116 -24.41 23.28 0.20
CA ILE A 116 -23.13 23.20 0.93
C ILE A 116 -22.93 21.80 1.52
N LYS A 117 -23.96 21.20 2.12
CA LYS A 117 -23.89 19.81 2.60
C LYS A 117 -23.61 18.81 1.48
N SER A 118 -24.22 18.99 0.31
CA SER A 118 -23.96 18.16 -0.86
C SER A 118 -22.50 18.24 -1.32
N ILE A 119 -21.94 19.46 -1.43
CA ILE A 119 -20.53 19.69 -1.76
C ILE A 119 -19.61 18.98 -0.75
N ILE A 120 -19.90 19.11 0.54
CA ILE A 120 -19.15 18.46 1.60
C ILE A 120 -19.19 16.94 1.43
N ASN A 121 -20.38 16.35 1.33
CA ASN A 121 -20.56 14.90 1.23
C ASN A 121 -19.86 14.31 0.00
N GLU A 122 -20.00 14.95 -1.17
CA GLU A 122 -19.32 14.49 -2.39
C GLU A 122 -17.79 14.46 -2.23
N ASN A 123 -17.20 15.48 -1.63
CA ASN A 123 -15.76 15.53 -1.43
C ASN A 123 -15.28 14.55 -0.35
N LEU A 124 -16.08 14.30 0.69
CA LEU A 124 -15.78 13.29 1.70
C LEU A 124 -15.83 11.87 1.12
N GLU A 125 -16.79 11.54 0.26
CA GLU A 125 -16.85 10.22 -0.40
C GLU A 125 -15.64 10.01 -1.36
N LYS A 126 -15.23 11.04 -2.08
CA LYS A 126 -13.98 10.99 -2.88
C LYS A 126 -12.76 10.76 -1.99
N ALA A 127 -12.65 11.47 -0.87
CA ALA A 127 -11.55 11.30 0.07
C ALA A 127 -11.53 9.89 0.67
N LYS A 128 -12.67 9.30 1.04
CA LYS A 128 -12.77 7.91 1.50
C LYS A 128 -12.24 6.92 0.46
N SER A 129 -12.64 7.08 -0.81
CA SER A 129 -12.16 6.21 -1.89
C SER A 129 -10.64 6.29 -2.06
N HIS A 130 -10.07 7.49 -2.04
CA HIS A 130 -8.62 7.69 -2.12
C HIS A 130 -7.90 7.13 -0.90
N PHE A 131 -8.41 7.36 0.30
CA PHE A 131 -7.86 6.80 1.53
C PHE A 131 -7.80 5.26 1.49
N LYS A 132 -8.90 4.63 1.08
CA LYS A 132 -8.98 3.18 0.91
C LYS A 132 -7.90 2.68 -0.07
N THR A 133 -7.71 3.37 -1.18
CA THR A 133 -6.69 3.04 -2.18
C THR A 133 -5.27 3.13 -1.60
N ILE A 134 -4.96 4.19 -0.82
CA ILE A 134 -3.68 4.33 -0.13
C ILE A 134 -3.49 3.20 0.88
N ALA A 135 -4.51 2.92 1.71
CA ALA A 135 -4.45 1.87 2.72
C ALA A 135 -4.20 0.47 2.13
N GLU A 136 -4.84 0.14 1.00
CA GLU A 136 -4.63 -1.11 0.26
C GLU A 136 -3.18 -1.19 -0.29
N ALA A 137 -2.66 -0.10 -0.85
CA ALA A 137 -1.30 -0.04 -1.38
C ALA A 137 -0.24 -0.20 -0.28
N GLU A 138 -0.37 0.56 0.81
CA GLU A 138 0.55 0.49 1.94
C GLU A 138 0.49 -0.87 2.65
N SER A 139 -0.68 -1.49 2.74
CA SER A 139 -0.83 -2.85 3.28
C SER A 139 -0.11 -3.91 2.44
N THR A 140 -0.16 -3.78 1.11
CA THR A 140 0.59 -4.65 0.20
C THR A 140 2.11 -4.45 0.36
N LYS A 141 2.55 -3.19 0.45
CA LYS A 141 3.95 -2.82 0.70
C LYS A 141 4.44 -3.39 2.03
N ALA A 142 3.68 -3.21 3.12
CA ALA A 142 4.01 -3.74 4.45
C ALA A 142 4.19 -5.25 4.44
N ARG A 143 3.28 -5.98 3.79
CA ARG A 143 3.33 -7.44 3.64
C ARG A 143 4.56 -7.89 2.87
N ASN A 144 4.79 -7.32 1.70
CA ASN A 144 5.91 -7.72 0.85
C ASN A 144 7.26 -7.36 1.47
N MET A 145 7.35 -6.23 2.19
CA MET A 145 8.55 -5.81 2.90
C MET A 145 8.88 -6.74 4.08
N GLY A 146 7.87 -7.11 4.88
CA GLY A 146 8.04 -8.12 5.94
C GLY A 146 8.50 -9.46 5.37
N LYS A 147 7.90 -9.91 4.25
CA LYS A 147 8.31 -11.14 3.56
C LYS A 147 9.75 -11.06 3.01
N ALA A 148 10.14 -9.95 2.39
CA ALA A 148 11.49 -9.78 1.86
C ALA A 148 12.55 -9.93 2.96
N LEU A 149 12.33 -9.31 4.11
CA LEU A 149 13.24 -9.42 5.25
C LEU A 149 13.26 -10.85 5.84
N GLN A 150 12.09 -11.50 5.94
CA GLN A 150 12.00 -12.89 6.36
C GLN A 150 12.75 -13.83 5.40
N ILE A 151 12.55 -13.66 4.09
CA ILE A 151 13.26 -14.44 3.05
C ILE A 151 14.75 -14.26 3.18
N GLY A 152 15.25 -13.04 3.35
CA GLY A 152 16.66 -12.76 3.55
C GLY A 152 17.25 -13.50 4.76
N LYS A 153 16.53 -13.52 5.89
CA LYS A 153 16.95 -14.29 7.09
C LYS A 153 17.01 -15.78 6.84
N VAL A 154 15.95 -16.36 6.25
CA VAL A 154 15.89 -17.80 5.97
C VAL A 154 16.98 -18.20 4.98
N ALA A 155 17.18 -17.42 3.93
CA ALA A 155 18.22 -17.65 2.94
C ALA A 155 19.64 -17.60 3.57
N ALA A 156 19.89 -16.57 4.39
CA ALA A 156 21.17 -16.42 5.09
C ALA A 156 21.48 -17.64 6.01
N SER A 157 20.48 -18.17 6.71
CA SER A 157 20.64 -19.39 7.52
C SER A 157 20.95 -20.64 6.70
N GLN A 158 20.67 -20.61 5.38
CA GLN A 158 20.99 -21.65 4.41
C GLN A 158 22.27 -21.36 3.59
N GLY A 159 23.02 -20.32 3.96
CA GLY A 159 24.23 -19.90 3.24
C GLY A 159 23.97 -19.18 1.89
N VAL A 160 22.73 -18.75 1.63
CA VAL A 160 22.35 -18.05 0.39
C VAL A 160 22.33 -16.54 0.65
N SER A 161 23.24 -15.80 0.01
CA SER A 161 23.39 -14.35 0.19
C SER A 161 22.32 -13.54 -0.57
N ASP A 162 21.92 -13.99 -1.76
CA ASP A 162 20.92 -13.33 -2.60
C ASP A 162 19.93 -14.36 -3.15
N PRO A 163 18.84 -14.60 -2.41
CA PRO A 163 17.89 -15.67 -2.73
C PRO A 163 17.06 -15.39 -3.97
N ASN A 164 16.64 -16.45 -4.63
CA ASN A 164 15.63 -16.41 -5.68
C ASN A 164 14.25 -16.15 -5.06
N VAL A 165 13.51 -15.25 -5.68
CA VAL A 165 12.16 -14.88 -5.28
C VAL A 165 11.25 -14.79 -6.50
N TYR A 166 9.96 -14.87 -6.28
CA TYR A 166 8.94 -14.67 -7.31
C TYR A 166 7.70 -14.01 -6.72
N PHE A 167 6.85 -13.47 -7.58
CA PHE A 167 5.57 -12.95 -7.14
C PHE A 167 4.45 -13.96 -7.42
N VAL A 168 3.69 -14.28 -6.38
CA VAL A 168 2.43 -15.02 -6.51
C VAL A 168 1.38 -14.06 -7.07
N VAL A 169 0.97 -14.31 -8.31
CA VAL A 169 -0.05 -13.53 -9.01
C VAL A 169 -1.43 -14.10 -8.72
N VAL A 170 -2.36 -13.24 -8.28
CA VAL A 170 -3.76 -13.62 -8.12
C VAL A 170 -4.39 -13.69 -9.52
N ARG A 171 -4.73 -14.90 -9.96
CA ARG A 171 -5.29 -15.16 -11.30
C ARG A 171 -6.80 -15.08 -11.26
N ASP A 172 -7.32 -13.87 -11.38
CA ASP A 172 -8.75 -13.63 -11.57
C ASP A 172 -8.91 -12.56 -12.69
N GLY A 173 -10.11 -12.31 -13.13
CA GLY A 173 -10.41 -11.33 -14.17
C GLY A 173 -10.01 -9.89 -13.83
N LYS A 174 -9.42 -9.65 -12.64
CA LYS A 174 -8.95 -8.34 -12.17
C LYS A 174 -7.42 -8.21 -12.18
N THR A 175 -6.70 -9.21 -12.67
CA THR A 175 -5.23 -9.16 -12.80
C THR A 175 -4.87 -8.22 -13.95
N CYS A 176 -4.08 -7.19 -13.66
CA CYS A 176 -3.70 -6.21 -14.68
C CYS A 176 -2.59 -6.73 -15.62
N SER A 177 -2.52 -6.16 -16.81
CA SER A 177 -1.53 -6.52 -17.83
C SER A 177 -0.08 -6.31 -17.34
N GLU A 178 0.16 -5.31 -16.51
CA GLU A 178 1.49 -5.01 -15.96
C GLU A 178 1.94 -6.10 -14.97
N CYS A 179 1.03 -6.62 -14.12
CA CYS A 179 1.32 -7.76 -13.26
C CYS A 179 1.64 -9.02 -14.09
N VAL A 180 0.90 -9.26 -15.17
CA VAL A 180 1.17 -10.36 -16.08
C VAL A 180 2.56 -10.20 -16.72
N ARG A 181 2.84 -9.03 -17.29
CA ARG A 181 4.10 -8.74 -17.98
C ARG A 181 5.34 -8.92 -17.12
N LEU A 182 5.29 -8.43 -15.86
CA LEU A 182 6.45 -8.43 -14.97
C LEU A 182 6.59 -9.69 -14.14
N HIS A 183 5.49 -10.32 -13.77
CA HIS A 183 5.55 -11.42 -12.81
C HIS A 183 5.41 -12.80 -13.45
N LEU A 184 4.98 -12.89 -14.72
CA LEU A 184 4.83 -14.16 -15.42
C LEU A 184 5.78 -14.26 -16.62
N MET A 185 6.10 -15.49 -16.98
CA MET A 185 6.77 -15.83 -18.22
C MET A 185 5.79 -15.69 -19.41
N PRO A 186 6.26 -15.74 -20.67
CA PRO A 186 5.39 -15.63 -21.85
C PRO A 186 4.27 -16.68 -21.94
N ASP A 187 4.39 -17.81 -21.24
CA ASP A 187 3.36 -18.82 -21.13
C ASP A 187 2.15 -18.38 -20.27
N LEU A 188 2.21 -17.21 -19.65
CA LEU A 188 1.23 -16.60 -18.78
C LEU A 188 0.88 -17.44 -17.54
N VAL A 189 1.65 -18.50 -17.29
CA VAL A 189 1.42 -19.48 -16.21
C VAL A 189 2.58 -19.53 -15.25
N THR A 190 3.81 -19.61 -15.75
CA THR A 190 5.02 -19.75 -14.95
C THR A 190 5.43 -18.42 -14.34
N PRO A 191 5.61 -18.32 -13.01
CA PRO A 191 6.14 -17.12 -12.39
C PRO A 191 7.57 -16.81 -12.86
N ARG A 192 7.85 -15.52 -13.10
CA ARG A 192 9.21 -15.05 -13.36
C ARG A 192 10.01 -15.02 -12.06
N VAL A 193 11.23 -15.56 -12.11
CA VAL A 193 12.16 -15.58 -10.98
C VAL A 193 13.06 -14.35 -11.02
N TRP A 194 13.28 -13.76 -9.86
CA TRP A 194 14.13 -12.60 -9.62
C TRP A 194 15.11 -12.89 -8.50
N LYS A 195 16.24 -12.21 -8.47
CA LYS A 195 17.03 -12.10 -7.24
C LYS A 195 16.38 -11.13 -6.30
N LEU A 196 16.47 -11.37 -4.99
CA LEU A 196 15.89 -10.45 -4.01
C LEU A 196 16.47 -9.04 -4.13
N SER A 197 17.75 -8.91 -4.47
CA SER A 197 18.43 -7.64 -4.72
C SER A 197 17.90 -6.86 -5.93
N GLU A 198 17.24 -7.54 -6.89
CA GLU A 198 16.62 -6.90 -8.05
C GLU A 198 15.25 -6.28 -7.75
N ILE A 199 14.65 -6.63 -6.60
CA ILE A 199 13.37 -6.06 -6.19
C ILE A 199 13.59 -4.65 -5.65
N GLY A 200 13.15 -3.65 -6.42
CA GLY A 200 13.30 -2.26 -6.04
C GLY A 200 12.41 -1.85 -4.86
N PHE A 201 12.86 -0.88 -4.09
CA PHE A 201 12.03 -0.22 -3.07
C PHE A 201 11.12 0.83 -3.69
N GLY A 202 10.01 1.13 -3.00
CA GLY A 202 9.05 2.15 -3.44
C GLY A 202 7.99 1.63 -4.40
N TYR A 203 7.39 2.56 -5.15
CA TYR A 203 6.31 2.28 -6.08
C TYR A 203 6.85 2.09 -7.50
N HIS A 204 6.20 1.17 -8.22
CA HIS A 204 6.51 0.92 -9.62
C HIS A 204 5.97 2.04 -10.53
N LYS A 205 6.78 2.46 -11.50
CA LYS A 205 6.35 3.34 -12.58
C LYS A 205 6.00 2.49 -13.80
N LYS A 206 4.93 2.86 -14.51
CA LYS A 206 4.49 2.14 -15.71
C LYS A 206 5.65 2.02 -16.72
N GLY A 207 5.90 0.78 -17.17
CA GLY A 207 6.98 0.49 -18.12
C GLY A 207 8.34 0.18 -17.51
N GLU A 208 8.52 0.29 -16.18
CA GLU A 208 9.75 -0.21 -15.54
C GLU A 208 9.90 -1.72 -15.74
N ASN A 209 11.15 -2.19 -15.86
CA ASN A 209 11.43 -3.60 -16.13
C ASN A 209 11.62 -4.44 -14.85
N ASN A 210 11.87 -3.80 -13.71
CA ASN A 210 12.06 -4.49 -12.43
C ASN A 210 10.84 -4.31 -11.53
N PRO A 211 10.38 -5.37 -10.85
CA PRO A 211 9.29 -5.27 -9.90
C PRO A 211 9.69 -4.46 -8.66
N LYS A 212 8.69 -3.94 -7.97
CA LYS A 212 8.87 -3.17 -6.73
C LYS A 212 8.16 -3.84 -5.56
N ILE A 213 8.70 -3.62 -4.36
CA ILE A 213 8.19 -4.20 -3.12
C ILE A 213 6.75 -3.74 -2.82
N ALA A 214 6.43 -2.50 -3.17
CA ALA A 214 5.10 -1.92 -2.96
C ALA A 214 4.02 -2.46 -3.92
N GLY A 215 4.40 -3.34 -4.87
CA GLY A 215 3.53 -3.80 -5.93
C GLY A 215 3.56 -2.86 -7.15
N LEU A 216 2.87 -3.26 -8.22
CA LEU A 216 2.94 -2.57 -9.51
C LEU A 216 1.90 -1.45 -9.67
N HIS A 217 0.87 -1.44 -8.82
CA HIS A 217 -0.18 -0.43 -8.82
C HIS A 217 -0.87 -0.40 -7.45
N CYS A 218 -1.65 0.64 -7.19
CA CYS A 218 -2.27 0.91 -5.88
C CYS A 218 -3.19 -0.20 -5.34
N ARG A 219 -3.71 -1.08 -6.20
CA ARG A 219 -4.54 -2.24 -5.82
C ARG A 219 -3.89 -3.58 -6.19
N CYS A 220 -2.55 -3.60 -6.22
CA CYS A 220 -1.81 -4.82 -6.48
C CYS A 220 -2.00 -5.83 -5.35
N ARG A 221 -2.38 -7.07 -5.70
CA ARG A 221 -2.58 -8.18 -4.77
C ARG A 221 -1.47 -9.22 -4.85
N CYS A 222 -0.48 -8.99 -5.73
CA CYS A 222 0.65 -9.88 -5.89
C CYS A 222 1.52 -9.87 -4.63
N SER A 223 1.96 -11.04 -4.21
CA SER A 223 2.73 -11.19 -3.00
C SER A 223 4.07 -11.88 -3.25
N LEU A 224 5.14 -11.36 -2.65
CA LEU A 224 6.47 -11.91 -2.74
C LEU A 224 6.54 -13.30 -2.09
N ALA A 225 7.28 -14.22 -2.69
CA ALA A 225 7.53 -15.57 -2.18
C ALA A 225 8.98 -15.99 -2.43
N PHE A 226 9.49 -16.83 -1.55
CA PHE A 226 10.82 -17.44 -1.65
C PHE A 226 10.80 -18.64 -2.60
N LEU A 227 11.77 -18.72 -3.47
CA LEU A 227 12.06 -19.94 -4.24
C LEU A 227 13.34 -20.54 -3.67
N ALA A 228 13.18 -21.62 -2.90
CA ALA A 228 14.31 -22.27 -2.24
C ALA A 228 15.27 -22.93 -3.27
N PRO A 229 16.56 -23.06 -2.94
CA PRO A 229 17.52 -23.77 -3.80
C PRO A 229 17.00 -25.15 -4.21
N GLY A 230 17.19 -25.53 -5.47
CA GLY A 230 16.73 -26.81 -6.02
C GLY A 230 15.24 -26.84 -6.40
N PHE A 231 14.47 -25.77 -6.12
CA PHE A 231 13.09 -25.63 -6.55
C PHE A 231 12.97 -24.74 -7.81
N GLY A 232 12.00 -25.07 -8.64
CA GLY A 232 11.61 -24.32 -9.80
C GLY A 232 10.13 -24.49 -10.10
N PHE A 233 9.72 -24.32 -11.36
CA PHE A 233 8.32 -24.37 -11.73
C PHE A 233 8.06 -25.52 -12.73
N LYS A 234 7.02 -26.33 -12.44
CA LYS A 234 6.42 -27.27 -13.41
C LYS A 234 4.95 -26.89 -13.57
N ASN A 235 4.53 -26.55 -14.76
CA ASN A 235 3.17 -26.08 -15.05
C ASN A 235 2.72 -24.93 -14.14
N GLY A 236 3.63 -23.98 -13.84
CA GLY A 236 3.37 -22.84 -12.98
C GLY A 236 3.27 -23.14 -11.49
N GLN A 237 3.51 -24.37 -11.05
CA GLN A 237 3.56 -24.77 -9.66
C GLN A 237 5.00 -25.00 -9.20
N VAL A 238 5.30 -24.61 -7.97
CA VAL A 238 6.61 -24.87 -7.37
C VAL A 238 6.83 -26.37 -7.23
N ALA A 239 7.96 -26.86 -7.75
CA ALA A 239 8.34 -28.26 -7.72
C ALA A 239 9.85 -28.39 -7.49
N TRP A 240 10.27 -29.51 -6.92
CA TRP A 240 11.68 -29.88 -6.87
C TRP A 240 12.19 -30.23 -8.28
N ILE A 241 13.25 -29.56 -8.72
CA ILE A 241 13.83 -29.74 -10.08
C ILE A 241 15.25 -30.27 -10.05
N GLY A 242 15.87 -30.37 -8.89
CA GLY A 242 17.18 -31.00 -8.68
C GLY A 242 18.18 -30.12 -7.94
N GLU A 243 19.14 -30.75 -7.28
CA GLU A 243 20.25 -30.05 -6.64
C GLU A 243 21.15 -29.38 -7.72
N GLY A 244 21.61 -28.17 -7.40
CA GLY A 244 22.45 -27.37 -8.30
C GLY A 244 21.70 -26.70 -9.46
N HIS A 245 20.38 -26.93 -9.61
CA HIS A 245 19.59 -26.20 -10.57
C HIS A 245 19.27 -24.79 -10.08
N ASP A 246 19.56 -23.79 -10.92
CA ASP A 246 19.23 -22.39 -10.65
C ASP A 246 18.18 -21.92 -11.68
N GLU A 247 16.92 -21.90 -11.28
CA GLU A 247 15.79 -21.46 -12.11
C GLU A 247 15.99 -20.04 -12.64
N TYR A 248 16.59 -19.15 -11.84
CA TYR A 248 16.92 -17.80 -12.25
C TYR A 248 17.90 -17.78 -13.43
N ARG A 249 18.95 -18.60 -13.39
CA ARG A 249 19.93 -18.74 -14.49
C ARG A 249 19.31 -19.35 -15.73
N ALA A 250 18.49 -20.39 -15.57
CA ALA A 250 17.79 -21.02 -16.67
C ALA A 250 16.91 -20.03 -17.41
N GLN A 251 16.16 -19.19 -16.70
CA GLN A 251 15.31 -18.16 -17.32
C GLN A 251 16.11 -17.03 -17.99
N ARG A 252 17.27 -16.65 -17.45
CA ARG A 252 18.13 -15.61 -18.03
C ARG A 252 18.91 -16.09 -19.25
N GLY A 253 19.24 -17.38 -19.32
CA GLY A 253 19.93 -17.97 -20.48
C GLY A 253 19.06 -18.15 -21.72
N GLN A 254 17.75 -17.92 -21.60
CA GLN A 254 16.77 -17.98 -22.69
C GLN A 254 16.43 -16.60 -23.28
N GLN A 255 17.05 -15.54 -22.82
CA GLN A 255 16.95 -14.17 -23.35
C GLN A 255 18.12 -13.86 -24.27
#